data_2400ab8dd223ad04293038856517cea5
#
_entry.id   2400ab8dd223ad04293038856517cea5
#
_cell.length_a   1.000
_cell.length_b   1.000
_cell.length_c   1.000
_cell.angle_alpha   90.00
_cell.angle_beta   90.00
_cell.angle_gamma   90.00
#
_symmetry.space_group_name_H-M   'P 1'
#
loop_
_entity.id
_entity.type
_entity.pdbx_description
1 polymer ?
#
loop_
_entity_poly.entity_id
_entity_poly.type
_entity_poly.pdbx_seq_one_letter_code
_entity_poly.pdbx_strand_id
1 'polypeptide(L)'
;MTKLTFGALVALAMTAAASTAISSAMAQDAAAGKTSFNKCLACHAIGEGAKNKVGPELNGLDGRKSGTAPDYNYSDANKNSGITWNEALFKEYIKDPKAKIPGTKMAFAGIKNEKEVNDLWAFVSQFDKDGKIKQ
;
A
#
# COMPACT_ATOMS: atom_id res chain seq x y z
N MET A 1 -56.72 -41.37 44.23
CA MET A 1 -55.60 -40.54 44.71
C MET A 1 -54.46 -40.69 43.70
N THR A 2 -54.35 -39.74 42.78
CA THR A 2 -53.42 -39.82 41.63
C THR A 2 -52.33 -38.79 41.87
N LYS A 3 -51.07 -39.23 42.03
CA LYS A 3 -49.92 -38.32 42.17
C LYS A 3 -49.32 -38.12 40.79
N LEU A 4 -49.38 -36.89 40.28
CA LEU A 4 -48.66 -36.44 39.08
C LEU A 4 -47.21 -36.17 39.50
N THR A 5 -46.26 -36.82 38.81
CA THR A 5 -44.83 -36.51 38.87
C THR A 5 -44.49 -35.63 37.65
N PHE A 6 -44.10 -34.37 37.93
CA PHE A 6 -43.56 -33.48 36.94
C PHE A 6 -42.10 -33.83 36.66
N GLY A 7 -41.83 -34.28 35.45
CA GLY A 7 -40.48 -34.43 34.93
C GLY A 7 -39.93 -33.12 34.39
N ALA A 8 -38.92 -32.56 35.03
CA ALA A 8 -38.23 -31.38 34.52
C ALA A 8 -37.25 -31.78 33.42
N LEU A 9 -37.53 -31.31 32.19
CA LEU A 9 -36.60 -31.37 31.07
C LEU A 9 -35.63 -30.20 31.21
N VAL A 10 -34.37 -30.50 31.54
CA VAL A 10 -33.28 -29.51 31.48
C VAL A 10 -32.76 -29.46 30.02
N ALA A 11 -33.10 -28.43 29.32
CA ALA A 11 -32.54 -28.15 28.01
C ALA A 11 -31.15 -27.52 28.19
N LEU A 12 -30.11 -28.27 27.85
CA LEU A 12 -28.73 -27.78 27.84
C LEU A 12 -28.51 -26.97 26.58
N ALA A 13 -28.53 -25.65 26.68
CA ALA A 13 -28.21 -24.75 25.58
C ALA A 13 -26.69 -24.70 25.42
N MET A 14 -26.17 -25.36 24.38
CA MET A 14 -24.77 -25.20 23.94
C MET A 14 -24.64 -23.88 23.22
N THR A 15 -24.06 -22.89 23.86
CA THR A 15 -23.63 -21.64 23.21
C THR A 15 -22.30 -21.92 22.49
N ALA A 16 -22.35 -22.04 21.16
CA ALA A 16 -21.16 -22.06 20.32
C ALA A 16 -20.54 -20.66 20.33
N ALA A 17 -19.44 -20.51 21.04
CA ALA A 17 -18.61 -19.31 20.95
C ALA A 17 -17.91 -19.29 19.59
N ALA A 18 -18.42 -18.51 18.64
CA ALA A 18 -17.73 -18.22 17.40
C ALA A 18 -16.52 -17.35 17.71
N SER A 19 -15.34 -17.96 17.74
CA SER A 19 -14.08 -17.24 17.80
C SER A 19 -13.85 -16.52 16.47
N THR A 20 -14.19 -15.24 16.40
CA THR A 20 -13.79 -14.38 15.28
C THR A 20 -12.29 -14.16 15.39
N ALA A 21 -11.52 -14.87 14.57
CA ALA A 21 -10.12 -14.58 14.36
C ALA A 21 -10.04 -13.19 13.71
N ILE A 22 -9.76 -12.16 14.50
CA ILE A 22 -9.43 -10.84 14.00
C ILE A 22 -8.02 -10.98 13.42
N SER A 23 -7.93 -11.15 12.09
CA SER A 23 -6.67 -10.93 11.38
C SER A 23 -6.27 -9.49 11.66
N SER A 24 -5.25 -9.29 12.49
CA SER A 24 -4.59 -8.01 12.63
C SER A 24 -3.90 -7.72 11.31
N ALA A 25 -4.63 -7.13 10.37
CA ALA A 25 -4.02 -6.46 9.24
C ALA A 25 -3.04 -5.44 9.84
N MET A 26 -1.75 -5.57 9.52
CA MET A 26 -0.74 -4.65 10.03
C MET A 26 -1.17 -3.23 9.62
N ALA A 27 -1.53 -2.41 10.60
CA ALA A 27 -1.95 -1.04 10.34
C ALA A 27 -0.84 -0.31 9.58
N GLN A 28 -1.21 0.34 8.49
CA GLN A 28 -0.30 1.16 7.71
C GLN A 28 -0.07 2.48 8.46
N ASP A 29 1.20 2.89 8.55
CA ASP A 29 1.61 4.10 9.27
C ASP A 29 2.30 5.08 8.32
N ALA A 30 1.59 6.16 7.97
CA ALA A 30 2.10 7.19 7.07
C ALA A 30 3.31 7.95 7.68
N ALA A 31 3.41 8.09 8.99
CA ALA A 31 4.55 8.73 9.63
C ALA A 31 5.81 7.85 9.53
N ALA A 32 5.67 6.56 9.76
CA ALA A 32 6.74 5.60 9.51
C ALA A 32 7.09 5.54 8.00
N GLY A 33 6.09 5.61 7.13
CA GLY A 33 6.26 5.68 5.68
C GLY A 33 7.03 6.92 5.23
N LYS A 34 6.81 8.07 5.85
CA LYS A 34 7.60 9.29 5.64
C LYS A 34 9.07 9.07 5.98
N THR A 35 9.35 8.37 7.07
CA THR A 35 10.73 8.01 7.45
C THR A 35 11.37 7.09 6.41
N SER A 36 10.64 6.08 5.94
CA SER A 36 11.10 5.18 4.87
C SER A 36 11.34 5.91 3.55
N PHE A 37 10.55 6.95 3.26
CA PHE A 37 10.68 7.77 2.06
C PHE A 37 12.03 8.51 1.97
N ASN A 38 12.76 8.66 3.07
CA ASN A 38 14.12 9.21 3.04
C ASN A 38 15.05 8.44 2.09
N LYS A 39 14.79 7.14 1.88
CA LYS A 39 15.51 6.31 0.90
C LYS A 39 15.24 6.73 -0.56
N CYS A 40 14.17 7.46 -0.80
CA CYS A 40 13.71 7.88 -2.12
C CYS A 40 14.14 9.32 -2.46
N LEU A 41 14.45 10.13 -1.46
CA LEU A 41 14.69 11.58 -1.59
C LEU A 41 15.88 11.95 -2.48
N ALA A 42 16.87 11.06 -2.63
CA ALA A 42 17.98 11.30 -3.54
C ALA A 42 17.50 11.42 -5.01
N CYS A 43 16.44 10.71 -5.37
CA CYS A 43 15.95 10.61 -6.75
C CYS A 43 14.55 11.18 -6.95
N HIS A 44 13.72 11.24 -5.94
CA HIS A 44 12.32 11.64 -6.04
C HIS A 44 11.97 12.80 -5.11
N ALA A 45 10.90 13.51 -5.46
CA ALA A 45 10.24 14.48 -4.61
C ALA A 45 8.75 14.18 -4.54
N ILE A 46 8.09 14.59 -3.47
CA ILE A 46 6.65 14.48 -3.25
C ILE A 46 6.16 15.65 -2.41
N GLY A 47 4.93 16.07 -2.60
CA GLY A 47 4.32 17.20 -1.90
C GLY A 47 4.16 18.42 -2.79
N GLU A 48 3.63 19.51 -2.22
CA GLU A 48 3.45 20.77 -2.95
C GLU A 48 4.78 21.30 -3.50
N GLY A 49 4.77 21.69 -4.78
CA GLY A 49 5.98 22.19 -5.45
C GLY A 49 7.03 21.13 -5.79
N ALA A 50 6.74 19.84 -5.61
CA ALA A 50 7.66 18.76 -5.99
C ALA A 50 8.00 18.82 -7.48
N LYS A 51 9.27 18.62 -7.78
CA LYS A 51 9.81 18.61 -9.15
C LYS A 51 10.52 17.31 -9.43
N ASN A 52 10.62 16.98 -10.72
CA ASN A 52 11.46 15.88 -11.18
C ASN A 52 12.93 16.11 -10.77
N LYS A 53 13.59 15.01 -10.42
CA LYS A 53 15.01 14.95 -10.10
C LYS A 53 15.66 13.87 -10.96
N VAL A 54 16.47 13.00 -10.39
CA VAL A 54 16.96 11.78 -11.08
C VAL A 54 15.78 10.88 -11.49
N GLY A 55 14.77 10.78 -10.63
CA GLY A 55 13.47 10.17 -10.91
C GLY A 55 12.35 11.21 -11.03
N PRO A 56 11.15 10.78 -11.46
CA PRO A 56 9.99 11.67 -11.54
C PRO A 56 9.49 12.07 -10.15
N GLU A 57 8.78 13.19 -10.08
CA GLU A 57 7.98 13.52 -8.90
C GLU A 57 6.89 12.47 -8.69
N LEU A 58 6.44 12.27 -7.44
CA LEU A 58 5.55 11.17 -7.08
C LEU A 58 4.15 11.62 -6.62
N ASN A 59 3.76 12.86 -6.91
CA ASN A 59 2.43 13.35 -6.59
C ASN A 59 1.34 12.57 -7.35
N GLY A 60 0.23 12.29 -6.69
CA GLY A 60 -0.89 11.58 -7.29
C GLY A 60 -0.54 10.18 -7.77
N LEU A 61 0.41 9.51 -7.15
CA LEU A 61 0.88 8.19 -7.59
C LEU A 61 -0.26 7.17 -7.62
N ASP A 62 -1.12 7.15 -6.60
CA ASP A 62 -2.30 6.29 -6.57
C ASP A 62 -3.28 6.68 -7.70
N GLY A 63 -3.46 5.77 -8.66
CA GLY A 63 -4.26 6.00 -9.86
C GLY A 63 -3.51 6.60 -11.05
N ARG A 64 -2.22 6.93 -10.91
CA ARG A 64 -1.41 7.48 -12.01
C ARG A 64 -0.90 6.37 -12.93
N LYS A 65 -1.03 6.58 -14.24
CA LYS A 65 -0.43 5.70 -15.24
C LYS A 65 1.09 5.82 -15.20
N SER A 66 1.79 4.68 -15.25
CA SER A 66 3.25 4.65 -15.33
C SER A 66 3.75 5.40 -16.58
N GLY A 67 4.82 6.14 -16.41
CA GLY A 67 5.43 6.88 -17.52
C GLY A 67 4.76 8.21 -17.85
N THR A 68 3.97 8.80 -16.96
CA THR A 68 3.14 9.99 -17.27
C THR A 68 3.43 11.24 -16.44
N ALA A 69 4.40 11.23 -15.52
CA ALA A 69 4.78 12.49 -14.86
C ALA A 69 5.24 13.51 -15.90
N PRO A 70 4.74 14.78 -15.83
CA PRO A 70 5.10 15.79 -16.79
C PRO A 70 6.62 16.03 -16.85
N ASP A 71 7.13 16.29 -18.05
CA ASP A 71 8.53 16.72 -18.28
C ASP A 71 9.60 15.75 -17.77
N TYR A 72 9.26 14.48 -17.52
CA TYR A 72 10.23 13.45 -17.14
C TYR A 72 10.49 12.48 -18.29
N ASN A 73 11.76 12.23 -18.57
CA ASN A 73 12.17 11.29 -19.61
C ASN A 73 12.27 9.86 -19.06
N TYR A 74 11.16 9.14 -19.10
CA TYR A 74 11.09 7.74 -18.70
C TYR A 74 11.84 6.79 -19.65
N SER A 75 12.20 5.59 -19.13
CA SER A 75 12.55 4.47 -19.99
C SER A 75 11.34 4.02 -20.82
N ASP A 76 11.60 3.41 -21.97
CA ASP A 76 10.53 2.81 -22.77
C ASP A 76 9.82 1.69 -22.00
N ALA A 77 10.55 0.96 -21.18
CA ALA A 77 9.99 -0.06 -20.29
C ALA A 77 8.91 0.50 -19.36
N ASN A 78 9.14 1.67 -18.73
CA ASN A 78 8.14 2.31 -17.90
C ASN A 78 6.96 2.87 -18.70
N LYS A 79 7.22 3.52 -19.84
CA LYS A 79 6.17 4.05 -20.72
C LYS A 79 5.24 2.94 -21.23
N ASN A 80 5.78 1.79 -21.56
CA ASN A 80 5.07 0.67 -22.18
C ASN A 80 4.62 -0.39 -21.18
N SER A 81 4.86 -0.18 -19.87
CA SER A 81 4.52 -1.18 -18.84
C SER A 81 3.01 -1.46 -18.72
N GLY A 82 2.16 -0.52 -19.14
CA GLY A 82 0.71 -0.64 -19.00
C GLY A 82 0.20 -0.51 -17.56
N ILE A 83 1.09 -0.22 -16.60
CA ILE A 83 0.74 -0.12 -15.18
C ILE A 83 -0.02 1.18 -14.91
N THR A 84 -1.14 1.07 -14.23
CA THR A 84 -1.75 2.16 -13.46
C THR A 84 -1.51 1.87 -12.00
N TRP A 85 -0.81 2.77 -11.33
CA TRP A 85 -0.36 2.53 -9.96
C TRP A 85 -1.53 2.39 -8.99
N ASN A 86 -1.45 1.38 -8.16
CA ASN A 86 -2.29 1.14 -7.01
C ASN A 86 -1.45 0.48 -5.92
N GLU A 87 -2.05 0.21 -4.78
CA GLU A 87 -1.35 -0.40 -3.64
C GLU A 87 -0.64 -1.72 -4.00
N ALA A 88 -1.34 -2.64 -4.65
CA ALA A 88 -0.81 -3.96 -4.97
C ALA A 88 0.39 -3.87 -5.93
N LEU A 89 0.25 -3.10 -7.01
CA LEU A 89 1.30 -2.94 -8.01
C LEU A 89 2.50 -2.16 -7.48
N PHE A 90 2.26 -1.14 -6.65
CA PHE A 90 3.33 -0.42 -5.97
C PHE A 90 4.14 -1.35 -5.06
N LYS A 91 3.47 -2.16 -4.24
CA LYS A 91 4.12 -3.08 -3.31
C LYS A 91 4.96 -4.14 -4.03
N GLU A 92 4.49 -4.65 -5.15
CA GLU A 92 5.28 -5.54 -5.98
C GLU A 92 6.50 -4.83 -6.56
N TYR A 93 6.30 -3.63 -7.12
CA TYR A 93 7.35 -2.87 -7.77
C TYR A 93 8.46 -2.46 -6.80
N ILE A 94 8.10 -1.92 -5.63
CA ILE A 94 9.09 -1.40 -4.70
C ILE A 94 9.93 -2.50 -4.02
N LYS A 95 9.46 -3.72 -4.02
CA LYS A 95 10.23 -4.89 -3.56
C LYS A 95 11.37 -5.25 -4.52
N ASP A 96 11.16 -5.10 -5.82
CA ASP A 96 12.16 -5.33 -6.86
C ASP A 96 11.76 -4.61 -8.16
N PRO A 97 12.17 -3.34 -8.34
CA PRO A 97 11.79 -2.56 -9.50
C PRO A 97 12.21 -3.19 -10.83
N LYS A 98 13.42 -3.79 -10.89
CA LYS A 98 13.93 -4.38 -12.11
C LYS A 98 13.22 -5.68 -12.50
N ALA A 99 12.80 -6.46 -11.52
CA ALA A 99 12.01 -7.66 -11.77
C ALA A 99 10.59 -7.31 -12.26
N LYS A 100 9.96 -6.28 -11.69
CA LYS A 100 8.60 -5.87 -12.06
C LYS A 100 8.54 -5.16 -13.40
N ILE A 101 9.50 -4.28 -13.69
CA ILE A 101 9.63 -3.56 -14.97
C ILE A 101 11.06 -3.76 -15.50
N PRO A 102 11.35 -4.88 -16.19
CA PRO A 102 12.65 -5.09 -16.82
C PRO A 102 12.97 -3.93 -17.78
N GLY A 103 14.16 -3.35 -17.64
CA GLY A 103 14.58 -2.18 -18.41
C GLY A 103 14.24 -0.83 -17.80
N THR A 104 13.66 -0.81 -16.58
CA THR A 104 13.48 0.44 -15.84
C THR A 104 14.81 1.13 -15.56
N LYS A 105 14.81 2.47 -15.61
CA LYS A 105 15.97 3.30 -15.23
C LYS A 105 16.16 3.39 -13.71
N MET A 106 15.18 2.98 -12.92
CA MET A 106 15.23 3.07 -11.46
C MET A 106 16.27 2.10 -10.91
N ALA A 107 17.40 2.66 -10.48
CA ALA A 107 18.52 1.91 -9.88
C ALA A 107 18.32 1.79 -8.37
N PHE A 108 17.35 1.01 -7.95
CA PHE A 108 17.00 0.80 -6.55
C PHE A 108 16.89 -0.69 -6.24
N ALA A 109 17.54 -1.15 -5.17
CA ALA A 109 17.58 -2.57 -4.82
C ALA A 109 16.25 -3.11 -4.31
N GLY A 110 15.37 -2.23 -3.85
CA GLY A 110 14.07 -2.57 -3.33
C GLY A 110 14.00 -2.65 -1.81
N ILE A 111 12.78 -2.67 -1.30
CA ILE A 111 12.45 -2.81 0.12
C ILE A 111 11.75 -4.16 0.30
N LYS A 112 12.34 -5.05 1.10
CA LYS A 112 11.83 -6.42 1.31
C LYS A 112 10.93 -6.55 2.54
N ASN A 113 11.03 -5.64 3.50
CA ASN A 113 10.20 -5.65 4.71
C ASN A 113 8.78 -5.22 4.38
N GLU A 114 7.81 -6.12 4.58
CA GLU A 114 6.41 -5.86 4.22
C GLU A 114 5.78 -4.71 5.00
N LYS A 115 6.09 -4.59 6.29
CA LYS A 115 5.58 -3.47 7.08
C LYS A 115 6.09 -2.15 6.54
N GLU A 116 7.37 -2.06 6.25
CA GLU A 116 7.96 -0.86 5.66
C GLU A 116 7.35 -0.51 4.30
N VAL A 117 7.09 -1.50 3.46
CA VAL A 117 6.42 -1.32 2.16
C VAL A 117 4.98 -0.80 2.35
N ASN A 118 4.26 -1.35 3.32
CA ASN A 118 2.89 -0.91 3.65
C ASN A 118 2.87 0.54 4.15
N ASP A 119 3.79 0.87 5.06
CA ASP A 119 3.90 2.23 5.62
C ASP A 119 4.30 3.23 4.53
N LEU A 120 5.23 2.86 3.65
CA LEU A 120 5.64 3.70 2.53
C LEU A 120 4.48 3.98 1.57
N TRP A 121 3.65 2.99 1.26
CA TRP A 121 2.44 3.20 0.47
C TRP A 121 1.48 4.16 1.16
N ALA A 122 1.23 3.97 2.44
CA ALA A 122 0.39 4.89 3.22
C ALA A 122 0.86 6.34 3.14
N PHE A 123 2.17 6.56 3.11
CA PHE A 123 2.73 7.89 2.96
C PHE A 123 2.56 8.43 1.54
N VAL A 124 2.98 7.71 0.51
CA VAL A 124 2.99 8.24 -0.87
C VAL A 124 1.59 8.37 -1.45
N SER A 125 0.67 7.48 -1.10
CA SER A 125 -0.69 7.48 -1.63
C SER A 125 -1.58 8.60 -1.09
N GLN A 126 -1.19 9.25 0.00
CA GLN A 126 -1.97 10.36 0.56
C GLN A 126 -1.90 11.64 -0.25
N PHE A 127 -0.94 11.80 -1.15
CA PHE A 127 -0.79 13.01 -1.96
C PHE A 127 -1.63 12.94 -3.24
N ASP A 128 -2.33 14.04 -3.52
CA ASP A 128 -2.99 14.24 -4.80
C ASP A 128 -1.99 14.68 -5.90
N LYS A 129 -2.48 14.93 -7.12
CA LYS A 129 -1.66 15.37 -8.25
C LYS A 129 -0.97 16.73 -8.04
N ASP A 130 -1.50 17.56 -7.15
CA ASP A 130 -0.96 18.87 -6.82
C ASP A 130 -0.04 18.84 -5.60
N GLY A 131 0.18 17.66 -5.03
CA GLY A 131 1.03 17.42 -3.86
C GLY A 131 0.36 17.75 -2.53
N LYS A 132 -0.96 17.93 -2.51
CA LYS A 132 -1.73 18.16 -1.30
C LYS A 132 -2.17 16.83 -0.70
N ILE A 133 -2.29 16.78 0.62
CA ILE A 133 -2.85 15.62 1.30
C ILE A 133 -4.35 15.54 1.00
N LYS A 134 -4.78 14.38 0.50
CA LYS A 134 -6.20 14.07 0.27
C LYS A 134 -6.97 14.16 1.60
N GLN A 135 -8.15 14.75 1.56
CA GLN A 135 -9.09 14.81 2.68
C GLN A 135 -9.96 13.55 2.75
#